data_739630d9329c9fd8e0537221f5116ab4
#
_entry.id   739630d9329c9fd8e0537221f5116ab4
#
_cell.length_a   1.000
_cell.length_b   1.000
_cell.length_c   1.000
_cell.angle_alpha   90.00
_cell.angle_beta   90.00
_cell.angle_gamma   90.00
#
_symmetry.space_group_name_H-M   'P 1'
#
loop_
_entity.id
_entity.type
_entity.pdbx_description
1 polymer ?
#
loop_
_entity_poly.entity_id
_entity_poly.type
_entity_poly.pdbx_seq_one_letter_code
_entity_poly.pdbx_strand_id
1 'polypeptide(L)'
;MSSVTTRRIYRVGAVAYKAQVVTIWEAFRRWFREREFPLEYVLFSTYDEQIAALRAGWIDVAWNTNLAYVATVNATAGRCRAIAMRDTDRDWTSHLIVSAESAAAGGGLEGMRGRHIGFGDSDSPQAWILPAYAMRQAGFDPLIDFLGERLDQDVGKHGDTGGAEFAQLERLRAGELEGCVVSDPSWTAIREAGADDGLAIAWTTPPFHHCNFTALQESTADHSEFVRLLMTMDEDDPQIREPMRLEYVHRWVAPDVSGYRDLIEAVRLEAAAAEVAQGS
;
A
#
# COMPACT_ATOMS: atom_id res chain seq x y z
N MET A 1 27.47 -27.95 30.70
CA MET A 1 27.23 -27.96 29.23
C MET A 1 25.96 -27.17 28.98
N SER A 2 26.10 -25.90 28.61
CA SER A 2 24.93 -25.06 28.27
C SER A 2 24.37 -25.58 26.95
N SER A 3 23.14 -26.05 26.95
CA SER A 3 22.43 -26.37 25.73
C SER A 3 22.25 -25.09 24.93
N VAL A 4 22.96 -24.98 23.82
CA VAL A 4 22.70 -23.94 22.83
C VAL A 4 21.32 -24.27 22.24
N THR A 5 20.30 -23.65 22.77
CA THR A 5 18.95 -23.70 22.17
C THR A 5 19.04 -22.92 20.87
N THR A 6 19.18 -23.62 19.74
CA THR A 6 19.15 -22.99 18.41
C THR A 6 17.79 -22.34 18.25
N ARG A 7 17.73 -21.00 18.33
CA ARG A 7 16.47 -20.26 18.09
C ARG A 7 15.98 -20.58 16.66
N ARG A 8 14.69 -20.83 16.55
CA ARG A 8 14.03 -20.99 15.22
C ARG A 8 14.23 -19.73 14.38
N ILE A 9 14.55 -19.92 13.10
CA ILE A 9 14.64 -18.82 12.14
C ILE A 9 13.26 -18.19 11.97
N TYR A 10 13.17 -16.88 12.14
CA TYR A 10 11.98 -16.07 11.90
C TYR A 10 12.00 -15.57 10.44
N ARG A 11 10.98 -15.87 9.66
CA ARG A 11 10.90 -15.55 8.24
C ARG A 11 9.89 -14.46 7.98
N VAL A 12 10.37 -13.36 7.38
CA VAL A 12 9.52 -12.27 6.89
C VAL A 12 9.31 -12.43 5.40
N GLY A 13 8.07 -12.35 4.94
CA GLY A 13 7.76 -12.19 3.52
C GLY A 13 7.64 -10.73 3.13
N ALA A 14 8.15 -10.38 1.97
CA ALA A 14 7.96 -9.07 1.34
C ALA A 14 7.86 -9.21 -0.18
N VAL A 15 7.23 -8.24 -0.84
CA VAL A 15 7.12 -8.22 -2.31
C VAL A 15 8.23 -7.36 -2.89
N ALA A 16 8.90 -7.88 -3.93
CA ALA A 16 9.96 -7.18 -4.65
C ALA A 16 9.37 -6.20 -5.67
N TYR A 17 8.81 -5.08 -5.20
CA TYR A 17 8.22 -4.06 -6.08
C TYR A 17 9.27 -3.14 -6.74
N LYS A 18 10.45 -2.99 -6.12
CA LYS A 18 11.61 -2.22 -6.64
C LYS A 18 12.92 -2.91 -6.27
N ALA A 19 14.00 -2.63 -6.99
CA ALA A 19 15.31 -3.23 -6.74
C ALA A 19 15.87 -2.93 -5.34
N GLN A 20 15.57 -1.75 -4.78
CA GLN A 20 16.01 -1.34 -3.45
C GLN A 20 15.48 -2.22 -2.30
N VAL A 21 14.39 -2.96 -2.53
CA VAL A 21 13.79 -3.86 -1.52
C VAL A 21 14.80 -4.88 -0.99
N VAL A 22 15.68 -5.40 -1.84
CA VAL A 22 16.77 -6.30 -1.42
C VAL A 22 17.70 -5.63 -0.42
N THR A 23 18.10 -4.38 -0.69
CA THR A 23 19.00 -3.60 0.19
C THR A 23 18.34 -3.35 1.55
N ILE A 24 17.07 -3.01 1.56
CA ILE A 24 16.29 -2.76 2.78
C ILE A 24 16.23 -4.01 3.66
N TRP A 25 15.78 -5.12 3.10
CA TRP A 25 15.59 -6.37 3.86
C TRP A 25 16.91 -7.01 4.28
N GLU A 26 17.97 -6.87 3.49
CA GLU A 26 19.31 -7.34 3.89
C GLU A 26 19.86 -6.54 5.10
N ALA A 27 19.59 -5.24 5.16
CA ALA A 27 19.98 -4.41 6.29
C ALA A 27 19.13 -4.73 7.54
N PHE A 28 17.80 -4.90 7.39
CA PHE A 28 16.93 -5.34 8.49
C PHE A 28 17.38 -6.71 9.02
N ARG A 29 17.63 -7.68 8.14
CA ARG A 29 18.13 -9.00 8.50
C ARG A 29 19.40 -8.91 9.35
N ARG A 30 20.38 -8.10 8.95
CA ARG A 30 21.63 -7.89 9.67
C ARG A 30 21.36 -7.27 11.04
N TRP A 31 20.58 -6.22 11.09
CA TRP A 31 20.23 -5.50 12.32
C TRP A 31 19.58 -6.41 13.37
N PHE A 32 18.65 -7.27 12.97
CA PHE A 32 17.99 -8.25 13.85
C PHE A 32 18.97 -9.34 14.32
N ARG A 33 19.84 -9.83 13.43
CA ARG A 33 20.83 -10.85 13.77
C ARG A 33 21.88 -10.36 14.78
N GLU A 34 22.30 -9.11 14.70
CA GLU A 34 23.20 -8.48 15.69
C GLU A 34 22.57 -8.38 17.08
N ARG A 35 21.24 -8.49 17.17
CA ARG A 35 20.46 -8.53 18.39
C ARG A 35 20.02 -9.95 18.78
N GLU A 36 20.73 -10.94 18.27
CA GLU A 36 20.49 -12.37 18.54
C GLU A 36 19.10 -12.87 18.12
N PHE A 37 18.42 -12.16 17.21
CA PHE A 37 17.16 -12.58 16.62
C PHE A 37 17.40 -13.08 15.19
N PRO A 38 17.31 -14.41 14.92
CA PRO A 38 17.67 -15.01 13.65
C PRO A 38 16.58 -14.76 12.59
N LEU A 39 16.56 -13.55 12.03
CA LEU A 39 15.64 -13.16 10.97
C LEU A 39 16.19 -13.53 9.60
N GLU A 40 15.34 -14.08 8.75
CA GLU A 40 15.50 -14.24 7.31
C GLU A 40 14.33 -13.60 6.59
N TYR A 41 14.51 -13.25 5.33
CA TYR A 41 13.43 -12.72 4.50
C TYR A 41 13.26 -13.55 3.22
N VAL A 42 12.05 -13.55 2.69
CA VAL A 42 11.69 -14.17 1.41
C VAL A 42 11.01 -13.11 0.55
N LEU A 43 11.52 -12.91 -0.66
CA LEU A 43 10.93 -11.97 -1.62
C LEU A 43 10.02 -12.71 -2.58
N PHE A 44 8.83 -12.17 -2.79
CA PHE A 44 7.82 -12.67 -3.70
C PHE A 44 7.65 -11.72 -4.89
N SER A 45 7.16 -12.24 -6.00
CA SER A 45 6.87 -11.43 -7.19
C SER A 45 5.53 -10.69 -7.05
N THR A 46 4.58 -11.28 -6.31
CA THR A 46 3.23 -10.73 -6.10
C THR A 46 2.78 -10.88 -4.66
N TYR A 47 1.79 -10.10 -4.25
CA TYR A 47 1.16 -10.24 -2.93
C TYR A 47 0.37 -11.54 -2.79
N ASP A 48 -0.22 -12.07 -3.86
CA ASP A 48 -0.92 -13.37 -3.82
C ASP A 48 0.02 -14.53 -3.47
N GLU A 49 1.23 -14.56 -4.04
CA GLU A 49 2.25 -15.54 -3.68
C GLU A 49 2.68 -15.42 -2.22
N GLN A 50 2.85 -14.19 -1.73
CA GLN A 50 3.18 -13.92 -0.33
C GLN A 50 2.07 -14.38 0.63
N ILE A 51 0.81 -14.09 0.33
CA ILE A 51 -0.35 -14.53 1.12
C ILE A 51 -0.42 -16.08 1.15
N ALA A 52 -0.21 -16.72 0.01
CA ALA A 52 -0.17 -18.19 -0.07
C ALA A 52 0.95 -18.77 0.81
N ALA A 53 2.14 -18.17 0.79
CA ALA A 53 3.29 -18.58 1.60
C ALA A 53 3.03 -18.39 3.10
N LEU A 54 2.38 -17.28 3.50
CA LEU A 54 1.99 -17.03 4.89
C LEU A 54 1.01 -18.10 5.38
N ARG A 55 -0.03 -18.40 4.59
CA ARG A 55 -1.04 -19.43 4.90
C ARG A 55 -0.44 -20.83 4.99
N ALA A 56 0.57 -21.12 4.18
CA ALA A 56 1.29 -22.40 4.20
C ALA A 56 2.32 -22.50 5.33
N GLY A 57 2.57 -21.41 6.09
CA GLY A 57 3.58 -21.38 7.16
C GLY A 57 5.02 -21.37 6.64
N TRP A 58 5.25 -21.00 5.39
CA TRP A 58 6.60 -20.85 4.83
C TRP A 58 7.27 -19.55 5.30
N ILE A 59 6.47 -18.55 5.60
CA ILE A 59 6.88 -17.32 6.29
C ILE A 59 6.07 -17.19 7.60
N ASP A 60 6.63 -16.50 8.56
CA ASP A 60 6.04 -16.29 9.89
C ASP A 60 5.19 -15.02 9.95
N VAL A 61 5.58 -14.04 9.15
CA VAL A 61 4.92 -12.74 9.04
C VAL A 61 5.06 -12.20 7.62
N ALA A 62 4.07 -11.49 7.12
CA ALA A 62 4.08 -10.83 5.82
C ALA A 62 4.08 -9.31 5.98
N TRP A 63 4.97 -8.62 5.25
CA TRP A 63 4.89 -7.19 5.05
C TRP A 63 3.86 -6.92 3.95
N ASN A 64 2.67 -6.55 4.34
CA ASN A 64 1.49 -6.44 3.47
C ASN A 64 1.12 -4.98 3.21
N THR A 65 0.66 -4.69 1.98
CA THR A 65 -0.21 -3.53 1.73
C THR A 65 -1.54 -3.71 2.46
N ASN A 66 -2.34 -2.66 2.52
CA ASN A 66 -3.70 -2.72 3.03
C ASN A 66 -4.57 -3.72 2.23
N LEU A 67 -4.46 -3.78 0.90
CA LEU A 67 -5.19 -4.76 0.08
C LEU A 67 -4.73 -6.20 0.38
N ALA A 68 -3.42 -6.44 0.50
CA ALA A 68 -2.88 -7.74 0.88
C ALA A 68 -3.32 -8.16 2.29
N TYR A 69 -3.44 -7.20 3.22
CA TYR A 69 -4.01 -7.46 4.55
C TYR A 69 -5.48 -7.89 4.44
N VAL A 70 -6.32 -7.13 3.70
CA VAL A 70 -7.74 -7.48 3.49
C VAL A 70 -7.88 -8.85 2.81
N ALA A 71 -7.09 -9.13 1.78
CA ALA A 71 -7.06 -10.43 1.12
C ALA A 71 -6.64 -11.55 2.09
N THR A 72 -5.67 -11.30 2.98
CA THR A 72 -5.27 -12.26 4.03
C THR A 72 -6.41 -12.50 5.03
N VAL A 73 -7.11 -11.46 5.47
CA VAL A 73 -8.29 -11.58 6.35
C VAL A 73 -9.34 -12.49 5.72
N ASN A 74 -9.66 -12.25 4.44
CA ASN A 74 -10.63 -13.06 3.70
C ASN A 74 -10.15 -14.51 3.55
N ALA A 75 -8.92 -14.72 3.09
CA ALA A 75 -8.34 -16.04 2.86
C ALA A 75 -8.16 -16.89 4.12
N THR A 76 -8.11 -16.27 5.30
CA THR A 76 -7.98 -16.92 6.61
C THR A 76 -9.27 -16.93 7.43
N ALA A 77 -10.37 -16.40 6.88
CA ALA A 77 -11.62 -16.17 7.60
C ALA A 77 -11.38 -15.42 8.94
N GLY A 78 -10.59 -14.36 8.87
CA GLY A 78 -10.26 -13.50 10.01
C GLY A 78 -9.21 -14.07 10.99
N ARG A 79 -8.61 -15.23 10.72
CA ARG A 79 -7.58 -15.84 11.60
C ARG A 79 -6.17 -15.28 11.35
N CYS A 80 -6.09 -13.99 11.12
CA CYS A 80 -4.83 -13.24 11.09
C CYS A 80 -4.97 -11.94 11.87
N ARG A 81 -3.86 -11.27 12.09
CA ARG A 81 -3.82 -9.96 12.76
C ARG A 81 -2.65 -9.12 12.24
N ALA A 82 -2.84 -7.83 12.17
CA ALA A 82 -1.73 -6.89 12.06
C ALA A 82 -0.97 -6.86 13.40
N ILE A 83 0.37 -6.79 13.36
CA ILE A 83 1.22 -6.79 14.56
C ILE A 83 2.11 -5.57 14.69
N ALA A 84 2.39 -4.86 13.59
CA ALA A 84 3.10 -3.58 13.56
C ALA A 84 2.81 -2.86 12.24
N MET A 85 3.05 -1.55 12.20
CA MET A 85 2.99 -0.73 10.98
C MET A 85 4.01 0.41 11.07
N ARG A 86 4.31 1.07 9.95
CA ARG A 86 5.09 2.30 9.95
C ARG A 86 4.22 3.45 10.49
N ASP A 87 4.85 4.43 11.12
CA ASP A 87 4.16 5.67 11.51
C ASP A 87 3.63 6.43 10.29
N THR A 88 4.32 6.33 9.17
CA THR A 88 3.95 6.95 7.89
C THR A 88 2.83 6.24 7.14
N ASP A 89 2.39 5.05 7.56
CA ASP A 89 1.28 4.32 6.93
C ASP A 89 -0.12 4.76 7.40
N ARG A 90 -0.18 5.76 8.26
CA ARG A 90 -1.45 6.29 8.77
C ARG A 90 -1.91 7.47 7.95
N ASP A 91 -3.23 7.56 7.80
CA ASP A 91 -3.93 8.72 7.27
C ASP A 91 -3.50 9.15 5.85
N TRP A 92 -3.10 8.17 5.01
CA TRP A 92 -2.89 8.43 3.59
C TRP A 92 -4.17 8.90 2.94
N THR A 93 -4.02 9.76 1.95
CA THR A 93 -5.09 10.18 1.05
C THR A 93 -4.69 9.93 -0.40
N SER A 94 -5.66 10.00 -1.29
CA SER A 94 -5.42 10.08 -2.73
C SER A 94 -6.05 11.35 -3.26
N HIS A 95 -5.43 11.91 -4.27
CA HIS A 95 -5.79 13.19 -4.83
C HIS A 95 -6.17 13.07 -6.30
N LEU A 96 -7.26 13.69 -6.69
CA LEU A 96 -7.53 13.99 -8.09
C LEU A 96 -6.75 15.26 -8.48
N ILE A 97 -5.72 15.08 -9.28
CA ILE A 97 -4.88 16.16 -9.80
C ILE A 97 -5.41 16.61 -11.14
N VAL A 98 -5.48 17.91 -11.33
CA VAL A 98 -5.93 18.57 -12.56
C VAL A 98 -4.99 19.75 -12.88
N SER A 99 -5.18 20.43 -14.00
CA SER A 99 -4.50 21.69 -14.24
C SER A 99 -4.95 22.77 -13.21
N ALA A 100 -4.05 23.69 -12.88
CA ALA A 100 -4.38 24.81 -11.97
C ALA A 100 -5.55 25.65 -12.51
N GLU A 101 -5.67 25.79 -13.83
CA GLU A 101 -6.80 26.47 -14.49
C GLU A 101 -8.12 25.74 -14.23
N SER A 102 -8.16 24.41 -14.40
CA SER A 102 -9.34 23.58 -14.11
C SER A 102 -9.73 23.64 -12.64
N ALA A 103 -8.75 23.60 -11.73
CA ALA A 103 -9.00 23.73 -10.31
C ALA A 103 -9.58 25.12 -9.94
N ALA A 104 -9.06 26.19 -10.55
CA ALA A 104 -9.54 27.56 -10.33
C ALA A 104 -10.97 27.78 -10.85
N ALA A 105 -11.39 27.05 -11.88
CA ALA A 105 -12.76 27.05 -12.34
C ALA A 105 -13.74 26.44 -11.30
N GLY A 106 -13.23 25.65 -10.36
CA GLY A 106 -13.99 25.07 -9.24
C GLY A 106 -14.80 23.87 -9.66
N GLY A 107 -15.67 23.43 -8.72
CA GLY A 107 -16.62 22.34 -8.95
C GLY A 107 -16.17 20.96 -8.43
N GLY A 108 -14.90 20.77 -8.06
CA GLY A 108 -14.42 19.48 -7.57
C GLY A 108 -14.80 18.33 -8.49
N LEU A 109 -15.39 17.25 -7.97
CA LEU A 109 -15.86 16.11 -8.79
C LEU A 109 -16.94 16.49 -9.78
N GLU A 110 -17.88 17.38 -9.41
CA GLU A 110 -18.94 17.84 -10.32
C GLU A 110 -18.38 18.55 -11.55
N GLY A 111 -17.32 19.36 -11.38
CA GLY A 111 -16.64 20.05 -12.49
C GLY A 111 -15.92 19.10 -13.45
N MET A 112 -15.72 17.86 -13.05
CA MET A 112 -15.02 16.83 -13.84
C MET A 112 -15.97 15.88 -14.58
N ARG A 113 -17.31 16.05 -14.52
CA ARG A 113 -18.24 15.22 -15.27
C ARG A 113 -17.95 15.20 -16.77
N GLY A 114 -17.92 14.00 -17.33
CA GLY A 114 -17.64 13.78 -18.75
C GLY A 114 -16.17 14.04 -19.17
N ARG A 115 -15.27 14.27 -18.21
CA ARG A 115 -13.84 14.47 -18.45
C ARG A 115 -13.06 13.15 -18.40
N HIS A 116 -11.95 13.10 -19.11
CA HIS A 116 -11.02 11.97 -19.07
C HIS A 116 -10.19 12.00 -17.79
N ILE A 117 -10.35 10.98 -16.95
CA ILE A 117 -9.62 10.81 -15.69
C ILE A 117 -8.84 9.52 -15.71
N GLY A 118 -7.52 9.62 -15.51
CA GLY A 118 -6.61 8.50 -15.39
C GLY A 118 -6.52 7.97 -13.95
N PHE A 119 -6.60 6.64 -13.83
CA PHE A 119 -6.41 5.90 -12.58
C PHE A 119 -5.22 4.96 -12.71
N GLY A 120 -4.68 4.50 -11.57
CA GLY A 120 -3.59 3.52 -11.54
C GLY A 120 -4.03 2.09 -11.85
N ASP A 121 -3.18 1.13 -11.44
CA ASP A 121 -3.44 -0.31 -11.63
C ASP A 121 -4.76 -0.74 -11.00
N SER A 122 -5.42 -1.72 -11.63
CA SER A 122 -6.74 -2.22 -11.22
C SER A 122 -6.76 -2.80 -9.79
N ASP A 123 -5.61 -3.22 -9.28
CA ASP A 123 -5.41 -3.71 -7.93
C ASP A 123 -4.74 -2.69 -6.99
N SER A 124 -4.63 -1.42 -7.40
CA SER A 124 -4.07 -0.36 -6.57
C SER A 124 -5.11 0.19 -5.59
N PRO A 125 -4.94 0.01 -4.27
CA PRO A 125 -5.84 0.61 -3.29
C PRO A 125 -5.86 2.13 -3.37
N GLN A 126 -4.69 2.76 -3.51
CA GLN A 126 -4.52 4.21 -3.45
C GLN A 126 -4.82 4.92 -4.77
N ALA A 127 -4.64 4.25 -5.92
CA ALA A 127 -4.82 4.92 -7.21
C ALA A 127 -6.07 4.46 -7.98
N TRP A 128 -6.80 3.46 -7.48
CA TRP A 128 -8.06 2.99 -8.06
C TRP A 128 -9.13 2.65 -7.03
N ILE A 129 -8.93 1.60 -6.18
CA ILE A 129 -10.01 0.99 -5.40
C ILE A 129 -10.65 1.99 -4.44
N LEU A 130 -9.85 2.66 -3.59
CA LEU A 130 -10.34 3.63 -2.62
C LEU A 130 -10.84 4.92 -3.26
N PRO A 131 -10.14 5.52 -4.24
CA PRO A 131 -10.67 6.66 -4.99
C PRO A 131 -12.02 6.35 -5.66
N ALA A 132 -12.13 5.23 -6.36
CA ALA A 132 -13.39 4.83 -7.01
C ALA A 132 -14.51 4.60 -6.00
N TYR A 133 -14.21 3.95 -4.87
CA TYR A 133 -15.16 3.77 -3.78
C TYR A 133 -15.62 5.12 -3.21
N ALA A 134 -14.67 6.01 -2.87
CA ALA A 134 -14.99 7.32 -2.30
C ALA A 134 -15.77 8.23 -3.28
N MET A 135 -15.47 8.17 -4.58
CA MET A 135 -16.25 8.85 -5.62
C MET A 135 -17.69 8.34 -5.65
N ARG A 136 -17.90 7.00 -5.60
CA ARG A 136 -19.25 6.42 -5.55
C ARG A 136 -20.02 6.81 -4.29
N GLN A 137 -19.35 6.87 -3.13
CA GLN A 137 -19.98 7.38 -1.90
C GLN A 137 -20.38 8.87 -2.00
N ALA A 138 -19.68 9.64 -2.83
CA ALA A 138 -20.02 11.02 -3.13
C ALA A 138 -21.07 11.17 -4.25
N GLY A 139 -21.59 10.06 -4.81
CA GLY A 139 -22.62 10.05 -5.86
C GLY A 139 -22.07 10.12 -7.29
N PHE A 140 -20.80 9.76 -7.50
CA PHE A 140 -20.16 9.75 -8.81
C PHE A 140 -19.59 8.37 -9.13
N ASP A 141 -19.99 7.76 -10.23
CA ASP A 141 -19.30 6.55 -10.71
C ASP A 141 -18.16 6.94 -11.64
N PRO A 142 -16.90 6.50 -11.33
CA PRO A 142 -15.73 6.90 -12.11
C PRO A 142 -15.75 6.44 -13.57
N LEU A 143 -16.55 5.42 -13.92
CA LEU A 143 -16.63 4.88 -15.29
C LEU A 143 -17.89 5.34 -16.03
N ILE A 144 -18.84 5.99 -15.34
CA ILE A 144 -20.11 6.47 -15.92
C ILE A 144 -20.15 7.99 -15.96
N ASP A 145 -19.88 8.64 -14.82
CA ASP A 145 -19.93 10.10 -14.70
C ASP A 145 -18.70 10.77 -15.26
N PHE A 146 -17.57 10.03 -15.33
CA PHE A 146 -16.31 10.44 -15.96
C PHE A 146 -15.97 9.47 -17.09
N LEU A 147 -15.07 9.86 -17.97
CA LEU A 147 -14.42 8.96 -18.92
C LEU A 147 -13.19 8.37 -18.23
N GLY A 148 -13.45 7.59 -17.17
CA GLY A 148 -12.41 7.01 -16.34
C GLY A 148 -11.69 5.86 -17.03
N GLU A 149 -10.36 5.86 -16.99
CA GLU A 149 -9.54 4.77 -17.49
C GLU A 149 -8.46 4.36 -16.51
N ARG A 150 -8.20 3.06 -16.41
CA ARG A 150 -7.11 2.51 -15.61
C ARG A 150 -5.91 2.23 -16.50
N LEU A 151 -4.73 2.32 -15.92
CA LEU A 151 -3.48 1.96 -16.58
C LEU A 151 -2.82 0.83 -15.80
N ASP A 152 -3.03 -0.41 -16.25
CA ASP A 152 -2.44 -1.60 -15.64
C ASP A 152 -0.99 -1.76 -16.12
N GLN A 153 -0.03 -1.51 -15.24
CA GLN A 153 1.41 -1.67 -15.49
C GLN A 153 2.05 -2.76 -14.64
N ASP A 154 1.69 -2.80 -13.38
CA ASP A 154 2.33 -3.66 -12.37
C ASP A 154 1.30 -4.39 -11.51
N VAL A 155 0.26 -4.94 -12.11
CA VAL A 155 -0.76 -5.75 -11.42
C VAL A 155 -0.11 -6.88 -10.61
N GLY A 156 -0.57 -7.09 -9.39
CA GLY A 156 0.04 -7.97 -8.39
C GLY A 156 0.97 -7.28 -7.41
N LYS A 157 1.28 -5.99 -7.64
CA LYS A 157 2.09 -5.12 -6.79
C LYS A 157 1.27 -4.09 -6.00
N HIS A 158 -0.04 -4.08 -6.17
CA HIS A 158 -0.97 -3.20 -5.48
C HIS A 158 -0.63 -1.70 -5.59
N GLY A 159 -0.03 -1.29 -6.73
CA GLY A 159 0.37 0.09 -6.98
C GLY A 159 1.63 0.56 -6.24
N ASP A 160 2.34 -0.30 -5.50
CA ASP A 160 3.54 0.06 -4.73
C ASP A 160 4.70 0.56 -5.59
N THR A 161 4.72 0.25 -6.88
CA THR A 161 5.72 0.79 -7.80
C THR A 161 5.54 2.28 -8.04
N GLY A 162 4.30 2.79 -7.93
CA GLY A 162 3.90 4.14 -8.33
C GLY A 162 3.96 4.37 -9.85
N GLY A 163 4.32 3.35 -10.65
CA GLY A 163 4.56 3.49 -12.09
C GLY A 163 3.34 4.03 -12.84
N ALA A 164 2.18 3.42 -12.62
CA ALA A 164 0.94 3.84 -13.27
C ALA A 164 0.51 5.27 -12.87
N GLU A 165 0.69 5.67 -11.61
CA GLU A 165 0.37 7.02 -11.14
C GLU A 165 1.21 8.09 -11.86
N PHE A 166 2.53 7.87 -11.95
CA PHE A 166 3.43 8.78 -12.67
C PHE A 166 3.15 8.80 -14.18
N ALA A 167 2.84 7.64 -14.78
CA ALA A 167 2.50 7.59 -16.21
C ALA A 167 1.20 8.36 -16.52
N GLN A 168 0.18 8.25 -15.66
CA GLN A 168 -1.06 9.02 -15.81
C GLN A 168 -0.82 10.53 -15.62
N LEU A 169 0.09 10.92 -14.70
CA LEU A 169 0.47 12.31 -14.54
C LEU A 169 1.15 12.89 -15.80
N GLU A 170 2.02 12.12 -16.45
CA GLU A 170 2.63 12.55 -17.71
C GLU A 170 1.58 12.72 -18.84
N ARG A 171 0.58 11.85 -18.87
CA ARG A 171 -0.55 11.99 -19.81
C ARG A 171 -1.41 13.22 -19.54
N LEU A 172 -1.63 13.55 -18.24
CA LEU A 172 -2.27 14.81 -17.86
C LEU A 172 -1.47 16.02 -18.37
N ARG A 173 -0.15 16.00 -18.17
CA ARG A 173 0.74 17.08 -18.66
C ARG A 173 0.74 17.21 -20.18
N ALA A 174 0.62 16.09 -20.89
CA ALA A 174 0.51 16.06 -22.35
C ALA A 174 -0.86 16.53 -22.87
N GLY A 175 -1.84 16.77 -21.98
CA GLY A 175 -3.21 17.14 -22.35
C GLY A 175 -4.04 15.97 -22.89
N GLU A 176 -3.62 14.74 -22.66
CA GLU A 176 -4.38 13.53 -23.02
C GLU A 176 -5.49 13.23 -22.00
N LEU A 177 -5.33 13.72 -20.77
CA LEU A 177 -6.26 13.61 -19.69
C LEU A 177 -6.59 15.00 -19.13
N GLU A 178 -7.77 15.17 -18.57
CA GLU A 178 -8.15 16.36 -17.82
C GLU A 178 -7.89 16.23 -16.30
N GLY A 179 -7.69 14.98 -15.82
CA GLY A 179 -7.31 14.71 -14.45
C GLY A 179 -6.66 13.33 -14.31
N CYS A 180 -5.91 13.15 -13.23
CA CYS A 180 -5.43 11.83 -12.83
C CYS A 180 -5.42 11.67 -11.31
N VAL A 181 -5.54 10.42 -10.86
CA VAL A 181 -5.49 10.11 -9.43
C VAL A 181 -4.09 9.68 -9.04
N VAL A 182 -3.55 10.31 -7.99
CA VAL A 182 -2.26 9.97 -7.40
C VAL A 182 -2.39 9.84 -5.87
N SER A 183 -1.57 9.00 -5.28
CA SER A 183 -1.47 8.87 -3.83
C SER A 183 -0.72 10.03 -3.20
N ASP A 184 -0.95 10.27 -1.91
CA ASP A 184 -0.25 11.28 -1.11
C ASP A 184 1.28 11.18 -1.17
N PRO A 185 1.90 9.97 -1.04
CA PRO A 185 3.35 9.84 -1.23
C PRO A 185 3.83 10.21 -2.65
N SER A 186 3.08 9.82 -3.68
CA SER A 186 3.41 10.20 -5.07
C SER A 186 3.30 11.71 -5.26
N TRP A 187 2.26 12.33 -4.73
CA TRP A 187 2.09 13.78 -4.80
C TRP A 187 3.18 14.54 -4.03
N THR A 188 3.55 14.04 -2.86
CA THR A 188 4.67 14.60 -2.09
C THR A 188 5.98 14.53 -2.85
N ALA A 189 6.29 13.38 -3.46
CA ALA A 189 7.49 13.23 -4.29
C ALA A 189 7.50 14.16 -5.51
N ILE A 190 6.35 14.38 -6.15
CA ILE A 190 6.19 15.33 -7.27
C ILE A 190 6.51 16.75 -6.81
N ARG A 191 5.99 17.17 -5.66
CA ARG A 191 6.23 18.51 -5.10
C ARG A 191 7.67 18.71 -4.66
N GLU A 192 8.27 17.73 -4.01
CA GLU A 192 9.68 17.77 -3.60
C GLU A 192 10.63 17.86 -4.79
N ALA A 193 10.26 17.27 -5.93
CA ALA A 193 10.98 17.40 -7.19
C ALA A 193 10.72 18.75 -7.90
N GLY A 194 9.83 19.63 -7.39
CA GLY A 194 9.42 20.87 -8.06
C GLY A 194 8.66 20.61 -9.37
N ALA A 195 7.99 19.47 -9.47
CA ALA A 195 7.31 19.01 -10.68
C ALA A 195 5.79 19.20 -10.60
N ASP A 196 5.27 20.02 -9.69
CA ASP A 196 3.85 20.33 -9.52
C ASP A 196 3.42 21.63 -10.22
N ASP A 197 4.32 22.27 -10.97
CA ASP A 197 4.01 23.52 -11.67
C ASP A 197 2.83 23.35 -12.64
N GLY A 198 1.86 24.27 -12.54
CA GLY A 198 0.63 24.25 -13.32
C GLY A 198 -0.39 23.17 -12.92
N LEU A 199 -0.16 22.41 -11.84
CA LEU A 199 -1.04 21.38 -11.32
C LEU A 199 -1.68 21.80 -10.00
N ALA A 200 -2.87 21.23 -9.70
CA ALA A 200 -3.57 21.46 -8.45
C ALA A 200 -4.45 20.27 -8.06
N ILE A 201 -4.75 20.15 -6.77
CA ILE A 201 -5.69 19.16 -6.25
C ILE A 201 -7.12 19.67 -6.45
N ALA A 202 -7.96 18.93 -7.18
CA ALA A 202 -9.38 19.21 -7.33
C ALA A 202 -10.24 18.49 -6.29
N TRP A 203 -9.80 17.32 -5.81
CA TRP A 203 -10.51 16.51 -4.83
C TRP A 203 -9.56 15.57 -4.10
N THR A 204 -9.95 15.17 -2.88
CA THR A 204 -9.17 14.27 -2.01
C THR A 204 -10.08 13.23 -1.38
N THR A 205 -9.62 11.98 -1.29
CA THR A 205 -10.34 10.91 -0.60
C THR A 205 -10.40 11.14 0.91
N PRO A 206 -11.32 10.49 1.63
CA PRO A 206 -11.14 10.26 3.06
C PRO A 206 -9.78 9.59 3.35
N PRO A 207 -9.22 9.78 4.57
CA PRO A 207 -7.96 9.16 4.94
C PRO A 207 -8.10 7.64 5.12
N PHE A 208 -7.03 6.90 4.77
CA PHE A 208 -6.94 5.46 4.95
C PHE A 208 -5.54 5.07 5.45
N HIS A 209 -5.39 3.85 5.97
CA HIS A 209 -4.09 3.32 6.35
C HIS A 209 -3.52 2.41 5.25
N HIS A 210 -2.18 2.28 5.19
CA HIS A 210 -1.52 1.56 4.11
C HIS A 210 -0.92 0.22 4.60
N CYS A 211 0.39 0.13 4.83
CA CYS A 211 1.05 -1.15 5.08
C CYS A 211 1.00 -1.60 6.55
N ASN A 212 1.12 -2.91 6.75
CA ASN A 212 1.30 -3.51 8.07
C ASN A 212 2.04 -4.85 7.99
N PHE A 213 2.64 -5.27 9.09
CA PHE A 213 3.05 -6.65 9.31
C PHE A 213 1.85 -7.49 9.71
N THR A 214 1.53 -8.50 8.91
CA THR A 214 0.42 -9.44 9.16
C THR A 214 0.94 -10.81 9.57
N ALA A 215 0.42 -11.36 10.67
CA ALA A 215 0.72 -12.70 11.16
C ALA A 215 -0.55 -13.53 11.32
N LEU A 216 -0.45 -14.87 11.20
CA LEU A 216 -1.54 -15.77 11.53
C LEU A 216 -1.71 -15.86 13.05
N GLN A 217 -2.96 -15.99 13.51
CA GLN A 217 -3.27 -16.14 14.94
C GLN A 217 -2.72 -17.44 15.53
N GLU A 218 -2.67 -18.50 14.72
CA GLU A 218 -2.22 -19.84 15.11
C GLU A 218 -0.70 -20.03 14.96
N SER A 219 0.04 -18.97 14.58
CA SER A 219 1.49 -19.03 14.41
C SER A 219 2.18 -19.35 15.74
N THR A 220 3.16 -20.24 15.69
CA THR A 220 4.03 -20.57 16.85
C THR A 220 5.31 -19.73 16.88
N ALA A 221 5.46 -18.78 15.98
CA ALA A 221 6.60 -17.88 15.92
C ALA A 221 6.58 -16.86 17.06
N ASP A 222 7.76 -16.41 17.49
CA ASP A 222 7.88 -15.38 18.53
C ASP A 222 7.65 -13.98 17.97
N HIS A 223 6.39 -13.68 17.69
CA HIS A 223 5.99 -12.35 17.22
C HIS A 223 6.22 -11.26 18.27
N SER A 224 6.19 -11.60 19.55
CA SER A 224 6.35 -10.60 20.62
C SER A 224 7.76 -10.05 20.63
N GLU A 225 8.76 -10.92 20.50
CA GLU A 225 10.16 -10.49 20.44
C GLU A 225 10.49 -9.77 19.12
N PHE A 226 9.93 -10.22 18.00
CA PHE A 226 10.06 -9.52 16.73
C PHE A 226 9.52 -8.08 16.83
N VAL A 227 8.30 -7.91 17.34
CA VAL A 227 7.68 -6.59 17.51
C VAL A 227 8.46 -5.73 18.49
N ARG A 228 8.88 -6.31 19.62
CA ARG A 228 9.68 -5.60 20.63
C ARG A 228 10.95 -5.01 20.03
N LEU A 229 11.68 -5.80 19.24
CA LEU A 229 12.90 -5.34 18.57
C LEU A 229 12.56 -4.31 17.50
N LEU A 230 11.56 -4.57 16.67
CA LEU A 230 11.12 -3.65 15.61
C LEU A 230 10.81 -2.25 16.17
N MET A 231 10.10 -2.17 17.31
CA MET A 231 9.77 -0.90 17.98
C MET A 231 11.00 -0.17 18.58
N THR A 232 12.17 -0.80 18.61
CA THR A 232 13.43 -0.17 19.03
C THR A 232 14.28 0.31 17.86
N MET A 233 13.86 0.10 16.62
CA MET A 233 14.52 0.70 15.47
C MET A 233 14.32 2.22 15.51
N ASP A 234 15.41 2.93 15.31
CA ASP A 234 15.44 4.39 15.33
C ASP A 234 16.22 4.89 14.12
N GLU A 235 15.68 5.86 13.40
CA GLU A 235 16.35 6.50 12.26
C GLU A 235 17.65 7.23 12.65
N ASP A 236 17.86 7.53 13.93
CA ASP A 236 19.13 8.06 14.44
C ASP A 236 20.23 7.00 14.53
N ASP A 237 19.90 5.70 14.51
CA ASP A 237 20.89 4.62 14.45
C ASP A 237 21.55 4.56 13.05
N PRO A 238 22.87 4.86 12.94
CA PRO A 238 23.57 4.88 11.64
C PRO A 238 23.49 3.55 10.88
N GLN A 239 23.31 2.42 11.58
CA GLN A 239 23.26 1.09 10.97
C GLN A 239 21.96 0.86 10.18
N ILE A 240 20.87 1.52 10.57
CA ILE A 240 19.54 1.26 10.00
C ILE A 240 18.90 2.51 9.37
N ARG A 241 19.49 3.70 9.55
CA ARG A 241 18.98 4.98 9.04
C ARG A 241 18.60 4.92 7.56
N GLU A 242 19.53 4.51 6.71
CA GLU A 242 19.30 4.51 5.27
C GLU A 242 18.23 3.49 4.84
N PRO A 243 18.22 2.24 5.34
CA PRO A 243 17.11 1.32 5.11
C PRO A 243 15.75 1.82 5.59
N MET A 244 15.69 2.48 6.75
CA MET A 244 14.45 3.08 7.25
C MET A 244 13.97 4.22 6.35
N ARG A 245 14.91 5.08 5.91
CA ARG A 245 14.61 6.16 4.94
C ARG A 245 14.10 5.62 3.61
N LEU A 246 14.71 4.55 3.09
CA LEU A 246 14.29 3.90 1.84
C LEU A 246 12.92 3.23 1.96
N GLU A 247 12.54 2.79 3.15
CA GLU A 247 11.24 2.20 3.48
C GLU A 247 10.23 3.25 3.96
N TYR A 248 10.59 4.53 3.97
CA TYR A 248 9.75 5.65 4.43
C TYR A 248 9.21 5.45 5.86
N VAL A 249 10.03 4.92 6.77
CA VAL A 249 9.68 4.72 8.17
C VAL A 249 10.58 5.56 9.07
N HIS A 250 9.98 6.38 9.95
CA HIS A 250 10.72 7.07 11.01
C HIS A 250 10.73 6.21 12.27
N ARG A 251 9.62 5.57 12.56
CA ARG A 251 9.48 4.61 13.67
C ARG A 251 8.39 3.60 13.38
N TRP A 252 8.54 2.41 13.92
CA TRP A 252 7.50 1.41 13.92
C TRP A 252 6.52 1.68 15.07
N VAL A 253 5.24 1.44 14.82
CA VAL A 253 4.16 1.71 15.78
C VAL A 253 3.21 0.52 15.90
N ALA A 254 2.43 0.52 16.99
CA ALA A 254 1.35 -0.45 17.15
C ALA A 254 0.36 -0.34 15.98
N PRO A 255 -0.18 -1.46 15.48
CA PRO A 255 -1.07 -1.44 14.33
C PRO A 255 -2.39 -0.76 14.68
N ASP A 256 -2.91 0.00 13.75
CA ASP A 256 -4.27 0.51 13.75
C ASP A 256 -4.97 0.00 12.50
N VAL A 257 -5.99 -0.82 12.66
CA VAL A 257 -6.74 -1.41 11.54
C VAL A 257 -8.03 -0.64 11.22
N SER A 258 -8.33 0.42 11.95
CA SER A 258 -9.54 1.21 11.75
C SER A 258 -9.56 1.92 10.39
N GLY A 259 -8.40 2.29 9.87
CA GLY A 259 -8.24 2.93 8.57
C GLY A 259 -8.38 1.98 7.36
N TYR A 260 -8.63 0.68 7.57
CA TYR A 260 -8.89 -0.27 6.47
C TYR A 260 -10.39 -0.49 6.21
N ARG A 261 -11.29 0.15 6.96
CA ARG A 261 -12.74 -0.07 6.87
C ARG A 261 -13.28 0.15 5.46
N ASP A 262 -12.94 1.26 4.85
CA ASP A 262 -13.44 1.62 3.52
C ASP A 262 -12.91 0.67 2.44
N LEU A 263 -11.66 0.19 2.58
CA LEU A 263 -11.09 -0.80 1.67
C LEU A 263 -11.78 -2.16 1.81
N ILE A 264 -12.06 -2.60 3.04
CA ILE A 264 -12.81 -3.84 3.29
C ILE A 264 -14.18 -3.78 2.61
N GLU A 265 -14.88 -2.66 2.75
CA GLU A 265 -16.21 -2.49 2.13
C GLU A 265 -16.12 -2.37 0.61
N ALA A 266 -15.13 -1.64 0.07
CA ALA A 266 -14.90 -1.53 -1.36
C ALA A 266 -14.68 -2.91 -1.99
N VAL A 267 -13.77 -3.72 -1.44
CA VAL A 267 -13.47 -5.08 -1.91
C VAL A 267 -14.70 -5.99 -1.82
N ARG A 268 -15.49 -5.87 -0.75
CA ARG A 268 -16.74 -6.63 -0.59
C ARG A 268 -17.76 -6.30 -1.68
N LEU A 269 -17.91 -5.02 -2.01
CA LEU A 269 -18.86 -4.57 -3.05
C LEU A 269 -18.41 -4.99 -4.45
N GLU A 270 -17.11 -4.92 -4.75
CA GLU A 270 -16.58 -5.40 -6.02
C GLU A 270 -16.78 -6.91 -6.21
N ALA A 271 -16.52 -7.71 -5.15
CA ALA A 271 -16.76 -9.16 -5.20
C ALA A 271 -18.24 -9.47 -5.45
N ALA A 272 -19.18 -8.80 -4.76
CA ALA A 272 -20.60 -9.00 -4.96
C ALA A 272 -21.06 -8.61 -6.38
N ALA A 273 -20.51 -7.53 -6.95
CA ALA A 273 -20.81 -7.12 -8.32
C ALA A 273 -20.34 -8.15 -9.36
N ALA A 274 -19.13 -8.73 -9.14
CA ALA A 274 -18.58 -9.77 -10.00
C ALA A 274 -19.42 -11.06 -9.99
N GLU A 275 -19.94 -11.48 -8.82
CA GLU A 275 -20.83 -12.64 -8.69
C GLU A 275 -22.15 -12.44 -9.46
N VAL A 276 -22.77 -11.26 -9.38
CA VAL A 276 -23.99 -10.93 -10.14
C VAL A 276 -23.73 -10.99 -11.65
N ALA A 277 -22.60 -10.45 -12.11
CA ALA A 277 -22.25 -10.45 -13.53
C ALA A 277 -21.98 -11.86 -14.10
N GLN A 278 -21.51 -12.80 -13.29
CA GLN A 278 -21.25 -14.20 -13.70
C GLN A 278 -22.51 -15.07 -13.64
N GLY A 279 -23.53 -14.67 -12.87
CA GLY A 279 -24.80 -15.40 -12.73
C GLY A 279 -25.90 -14.99 -13.72
N SER A 280 -25.64 -13.97 -14.56
CA SER A 280 -26.54 -13.44 -15.59
C SER A 280 -26.18 -13.95 -16.98
#